data_4e7ed21299c1988ee9092ac9e899d791
#
_entry.id   4e7ed21299c1988ee9092ac9e899d791
#
_cell.length_a   1.000
_cell.length_b   1.000
_cell.length_c   1.000
_cell.angle_alpha   90.00
_cell.angle_beta   90.00
_cell.angle_gamma   90.00
#
_symmetry.space_group_name_H-M   'P 1'
#
loop_
_entity.id
_entity.type
_entity.pdbx_description
1 polymer ?
#
loop_
_entity_poly.entity_id
_entity_poly.type
_entity_poly.pdbx_seq_one_letter_code
_entity_poly.pdbx_strand_id
1 'polypeptide(L)'
;MRHRIHAFIKPAALVLLAGHLAFGADAPRNLPAREPVRMAEPPSKRPSPMPDNGNEKSTKKASTEKEKVSNNQEFKEEKSKPLEVKVRVNSLDISGHTVFTTPEILTAVQEKIGSELTFSELNGIAEAITRLYQRAGYPFARAILPPQTLSAGRLKLEIIEGRYGEAKAFGPDERLVGAINKYLTKIKTGELIRSADLEQLTGLWDELPGIEVLPSMKPGASAGLGDLVAEVKKAEKTTFFEVAADNHGSRYTGYNRVRSNLSLLSPLAIGDKFDISVAHTDESLTTGNISYGFPIGINGLRVDLNAARSDYSIGKEYQALNMDGKADILGASLGLPLLRSKSANASIYIGYQHKNLRDHINGFFKNKESHLIPLTLSLDFRDRITSPSITSIRAGYSVGKITLDENARIDDTIQSEGYFNKATLSLLHQAKIAKETEFVGRLSAQTASRRNLDASEDFTLGGPAGVRAYPIGEATGDKGYTVQLQVKKTFSDFSPYVFYDTGRVATNVRGESVTKSRSGAGVGIEYKNGPLFLDTSFGWRSNRDVAPESDPTDRNPRAWVTFGYRY
;
A
#
# COMPACT_ATOMS: atom_id res chain seq x y z
N MET A 1 7.12 7.15 51.36
CA MET A 1 6.60 5.99 50.60
C MET A 1 5.56 6.37 49.55
N ARG A 2 4.58 7.24 49.82
CA ARG A 2 3.57 7.72 48.81
C ARG A 2 4.17 8.44 47.59
N HIS A 3 5.25 9.21 47.71
CA HIS A 3 5.85 9.96 46.59
C HIS A 3 6.67 9.12 45.60
N ARG A 4 7.12 7.92 45.97
CA ARG A 4 7.81 6.99 45.04
C ARG A 4 6.84 6.15 44.23
N ILE A 5 5.63 5.90 44.75
CA ILE A 5 4.60 5.11 44.07
C ILE A 5 4.03 5.86 42.85
N HIS A 6 3.85 7.19 42.93
CA HIS A 6 3.30 7.99 41.83
C HIS A 6 4.20 8.10 40.58
N ALA A 7 5.52 8.02 40.74
CA ALA A 7 6.44 8.07 39.62
C ALA A 7 6.53 6.75 38.82
N PHE A 8 6.17 5.62 39.46
CA PHE A 8 6.25 4.28 38.86
C PHE A 8 4.92 3.78 38.29
N ILE A 9 3.76 4.34 38.66
CA ILE A 9 2.44 3.88 38.22
C ILE A 9 2.14 4.31 36.77
N LYS A 10 2.78 5.38 36.29
CA LYS A 10 2.55 5.90 34.90
C LYS A 10 2.85 4.93 33.77
N PRO A 11 3.89 4.10 33.78
CA PRO A 11 4.22 3.28 32.63
C PRO A 11 3.34 2.04 32.46
N ALA A 12 2.79 1.49 33.53
CA ALA A 12 2.24 0.13 33.48
C ALA A 12 0.80 0.04 32.99
N ALA A 13 -0.05 0.99 33.35
CA ALA A 13 -1.49 0.88 33.11
C ALA A 13 -1.95 1.42 31.73
N LEU A 14 -1.23 2.37 31.15
CA LEU A 14 -1.70 3.10 29.98
C LEU A 14 -0.99 2.80 28.66
N VAL A 15 0.17 2.18 28.71
CA VAL A 15 0.93 1.81 27.51
C VAL A 15 0.19 0.80 26.61
N LEU A 16 -0.77 0.07 27.17
CA LEU A 16 -1.53 -0.93 26.45
C LEU A 16 -2.55 -0.37 25.45
N LEU A 17 -2.95 0.88 25.61
CA LEU A 17 -4.01 1.49 24.79
C LEU A 17 -3.48 2.32 23.62
N ALA A 18 -2.30 2.92 23.72
CA ALA A 18 -1.82 3.85 22.73
C ALA A 18 -1.25 3.19 21.46
N GLY A 19 -0.73 1.97 21.58
CA GLY A 19 0.04 1.36 20.49
C GLY A 19 -0.76 0.70 19.38
N HIS A 20 -2.04 0.34 19.60
CA HIS A 20 -2.76 -0.55 18.66
C HIS A 20 -4.14 -0.07 18.24
N LEU A 21 -4.64 1.03 18.80
CA LEU A 21 -5.97 1.56 18.49
C LEU A 21 -5.97 2.86 17.67
N ALA A 22 -4.83 3.27 17.12
CA ALA A 22 -4.82 4.28 16.07
C ALA A 22 -5.61 3.74 14.86
N PHE A 23 -6.56 4.51 14.37
CA PHE A 23 -7.32 4.25 13.16
C PHE A 23 -6.51 3.44 12.15
N GLY A 24 -6.87 2.17 11.91
CA GLY A 24 -6.43 1.38 10.77
C GLY A 24 -4.98 1.50 10.30
N ALA A 25 -4.10 2.02 11.16
CA ALA A 25 -2.67 2.13 10.88
C ALA A 25 -1.96 0.79 11.10
N ASP A 26 -2.64 -0.29 10.73
CA ASP A 26 -1.93 -1.50 10.41
C ASP A 26 -0.90 -1.15 9.34
N ALA A 27 0.33 -1.57 9.57
CA ALA A 27 1.32 -1.71 8.51
C ALA A 27 0.61 -2.25 7.27
N PRO A 28 0.97 -1.81 6.06
CA PRO A 28 0.26 -2.20 4.86
C PRO A 28 0.05 -3.70 4.94
N ARG A 29 -1.20 -4.11 5.19
CA ARG A 29 -1.54 -5.52 5.08
C ARG A 29 -1.05 -5.87 3.71
N ASN A 30 -0.24 -6.89 3.60
CA ASN A 30 0.08 -7.50 2.33
C ASN A 30 -1.26 -7.91 1.68
N LEU A 31 -1.96 -6.95 1.10
CA LEU A 31 -2.83 -7.26 -0.02
C LEU A 31 -1.92 -8.03 -0.95
N PRO A 32 -2.24 -9.27 -1.33
CA PRO A 32 -1.44 -10.01 -2.27
C PRO A 32 -1.09 -9.03 -3.38
N ALA A 33 0.20 -8.88 -3.68
CA ALA A 33 0.65 -8.01 -4.75
C ALA A 33 -0.11 -8.52 -5.98
N ARG A 34 -1.20 -7.82 -6.34
CA ARG A 34 -1.87 -8.11 -7.60
C ARG A 34 -0.82 -7.87 -8.65
N GLU A 35 -0.54 -8.89 -9.43
CA GLU A 35 0.28 -8.74 -10.62
C GLU A 35 -0.23 -7.50 -11.37
N PRO A 36 0.67 -6.64 -11.87
CA PRO A 36 0.25 -5.48 -12.63
C PRO A 36 -0.67 -5.99 -13.74
N VAL A 37 -1.87 -5.43 -13.83
CA VAL A 37 -2.80 -5.69 -14.91
C VAL A 37 -1.99 -5.59 -16.20
N ARG A 38 -1.73 -6.72 -16.86
CA ARG A 38 -1.10 -6.74 -18.17
C ARG A 38 -2.10 -6.07 -19.10
N MET A 39 -1.85 -4.82 -19.43
CA MET A 39 -2.47 -4.24 -20.61
C MET A 39 -2.03 -5.14 -21.77
N ALA A 40 -2.98 -5.77 -22.45
CA ALA A 40 -2.69 -6.59 -23.61
C ALA A 40 -1.87 -5.74 -24.59
N GLU A 41 -0.63 -6.16 -24.86
CA GLU A 41 0.15 -5.57 -25.94
C GLU A 41 -0.69 -5.68 -27.22
N PRO A 42 -0.74 -4.62 -28.03
CA PRO A 42 -1.44 -4.69 -29.30
C PRO A 42 -0.79 -5.80 -30.14
N PRO A 43 -1.57 -6.66 -30.82
CA PRO A 43 -1.06 -7.80 -31.56
C PRO A 43 -0.13 -7.33 -32.68
N SER A 44 1.16 -7.55 -32.54
CA SER A 44 2.16 -7.36 -33.57
C SER A 44 2.29 -8.60 -34.45
N LYS A 45 1.22 -8.98 -35.14
CA LYS A 45 1.35 -9.95 -36.23
C LYS A 45 0.32 -9.66 -37.32
N ARG A 46 0.84 -9.42 -38.52
CA ARG A 46 0.06 -9.38 -39.76
C ARG A 46 -0.75 -10.68 -39.95
N PRO A 47 -1.96 -10.64 -40.48
CA PRO A 47 -2.67 -11.86 -40.81
C PRO A 47 -1.93 -12.60 -41.92
N SER A 48 -1.59 -13.86 -41.67
CA SER A 48 -1.17 -14.80 -42.69
C SER A 48 -2.40 -15.20 -43.52
N PRO A 49 -2.25 -15.46 -44.86
CA PRO A 49 -3.37 -15.83 -45.70
C PRO A 49 -3.94 -17.19 -45.29
N MET A 50 -5.26 -17.33 -45.43
CA MET A 50 -6.02 -18.57 -45.20
C MET A 50 -5.45 -19.74 -45.98
N PRO A 51 -5.37 -20.96 -45.41
CA PRO A 51 -5.23 -22.17 -46.18
C PRO A 51 -6.59 -22.64 -46.68
N ASP A 52 -6.58 -23.05 -47.94
CA ASP A 52 -7.66 -23.65 -48.69
C ASP A 52 -8.06 -25.01 -48.11
N ASN A 53 -9.36 -25.32 -48.17
CA ASN A 53 -9.96 -26.58 -47.76
C ASN A 53 -9.66 -27.71 -48.74
N GLY A 54 -9.18 -28.85 -48.26
CA GLY A 54 -9.07 -30.08 -49.04
C GLY A 54 -8.76 -31.31 -48.21
N ASN A 55 -9.77 -31.91 -47.75
CA ASN A 55 -10.08 -33.35 -47.51
C ASN A 55 -8.98 -34.43 -47.37
N GLU A 56 -9.17 -35.20 -46.29
CA GLU A 56 -9.16 -36.68 -46.15
C GLU A 56 -7.87 -37.50 -45.99
N LYS A 57 -7.88 -38.16 -44.86
CA LYS A 57 -7.58 -39.57 -44.52
C LYS A 57 -6.16 -40.14 -44.56
N SER A 58 -5.80 -40.57 -43.37
CA SER A 58 -5.46 -41.98 -43.05
C SER A 58 -4.02 -42.50 -43.18
N THR A 59 -3.52 -42.92 -42.03
CA THR A 59 -2.74 -44.13 -41.70
C THR A 59 -1.23 -44.24 -41.93
N LYS A 60 -0.60 -44.54 -40.80
CA LYS A 60 0.43 -45.55 -40.51
C LYS A 60 1.88 -45.48 -41.03
N LYS A 61 2.73 -45.40 -40.04
CA LYS A 61 3.94 -46.24 -39.73
C LYS A 61 5.03 -46.47 -40.79
N ALA A 62 6.21 -46.23 -40.30
CA ALA A 62 7.42 -47.06 -40.29
C ALA A 62 8.60 -46.65 -41.19
N SER A 63 9.67 -46.40 -40.47
CA SER A 63 11.07 -46.86 -40.59
C SER A 63 11.90 -46.62 -41.89
N THR A 64 13.04 -45.99 -41.62
CA THR A 64 14.40 -46.35 -42.01
C THR A 64 14.73 -46.49 -43.50
N GLU A 65 15.60 -45.66 -44.06
CA GLU A 65 16.99 -46.01 -44.42
C GLU A 65 17.70 -44.88 -45.21
N LYS A 66 18.96 -44.85 -45.04
CA LYS A 66 19.93 -43.93 -45.64
C LYS A 66 20.15 -44.26 -47.10
N GLU A 67 20.27 -43.21 -47.94
CA GLU A 67 21.21 -43.27 -49.06
C GLU A 67 21.78 -41.90 -49.39
N LYS A 68 23.10 -41.82 -49.42
CA LYS A 68 23.91 -40.70 -49.88
C LYS A 68 23.94 -40.69 -51.40
N VAL A 69 23.61 -39.56 -52.01
CA VAL A 69 24.21 -39.20 -53.30
C VAL A 69 24.61 -37.74 -53.30
N SER A 70 25.90 -37.55 -53.39
CA SER A 70 26.60 -36.29 -53.64
C SER A 70 26.28 -35.78 -55.02
N ASN A 71 25.90 -34.48 -55.11
CA ASN A 71 26.28 -33.70 -56.28
C ASN A 71 26.39 -32.21 -55.92
N ASN A 72 27.63 -31.74 -55.84
CA ASN A 72 27.98 -30.33 -55.79
C ASN A 72 27.56 -29.62 -57.07
N GLN A 73 26.70 -28.62 -56.94
CA GLN A 73 26.72 -27.41 -57.74
C GLN A 73 26.34 -26.24 -56.87
N GLU A 74 27.37 -25.47 -56.47
CA GLU A 74 27.23 -24.17 -55.84
C GLU A 74 26.55 -23.21 -56.84
N PHE A 75 25.26 -22.99 -56.68
CA PHE A 75 24.62 -21.78 -57.16
C PHE A 75 24.85 -20.71 -56.07
N LYS A 76 25.80 -19.80 -56.29
CA LYS A 76 25.85 -18.52 -55.62
C LYS A 76 24.61 -17.73 -55.97
N GLU A 77 23.53 -17.83 -55.15
CA GLU A 77 22.53 -16.79 -55.09
C GLU A 77 23.20 -15.52 -54.55
N GLU A 78 23.61 -14.64 -55.42
CA GLU A 78 23.81 -13.24 -55.09
C GLU A 78 22.44 -12.71 -54.59
N LYS A 79 22.29 -12.62 -53.27
CA LYS A 79 21.22 -11.82 -52.65
C LYS A 79 21.43 -10.39 -53.12
N SER A 80 20.84 -10.02 -54.23
CA SER A 80 20.64 -8.64 -54.61
C SER A 80 19.88 -7.96 -53.46
N LYS A 81 20.58 -7.07 -52.71
CA LYS A 81 19.91 -6.15 -51.80
C LYS A 81 18.81 -5.45 -52.61
N PRO A 82 17.55 -5.44 -52.15
CA PRO A 82 16.52 -4.65 -52.80
C PRO A 82 17.05 -3.22 -52.89
N LEU A 83 16.98 -2.63 -54.07
CA LEU A 83 17.27 -1.20 -54.27
C LEU A 83 16.30 -0.44 -53.34
N GLU A 84 16.83 0.04 -52.19
CA GLU A 84 16.07 0.89 -51.28
C GLU A 84 15.84 2.22 -51.96
N VAL A 85 14.62 2.40 -52.51
CA VAL A 85 14.22 3.69 -53.11
C VAL A 85 14.22 4.73 -51.98
N LYS A 86 15.12 5.71 -52.11
CA LYS A 86 15.19 6.87 -51.24
C LYS A 86 14.39 8.02 -51.82
N VAL A 87 13.69 8.73 -50.93
CA VAL A 87 12.87 9.88 -51.30
C VAL A 87 13.28 11.06 -50.43
N ARG A 88 13.46 12.22 -51.03
CA ARG A 88 13.79 13.45 -50.33
C ARG A 88 12.54 14.03 -49.68
N VAL A 89 12.57 14.27 -48.35
CA VAL A 89 11.50 14.87 -47.56
C VAL A 89 11.82 16.33 -47.29
N ASN A 90 11.20 17.26 -48.00
CA ASN A 90 11.43 18.71 -47.83
C ASN A 90 10.52 19.34 -46.77
N SER A 91 9.29 18.81 -46.61
CA SER A 91 8.31 19.31 -45.66
C SER A 91 7.35 18.21 -45.21
N LEU A 92 6.79 18.38 -44.02
CA LEU A 92 5.74 17.53 -43.45
C LEU A 92 4.40 18.27 -43.49
N ASP A 93 3.36 17.58 -43.97
CA ASP A 93 1.96 18.01 -43.89
C ASP A 93 1.25 17.12 -42.89
N ILE A 94 0.93 17.67 -41.71
CA ILE A 94 0.48 16.92 -40.55
C ILE A 94 -0.98 17.27 -40.26
N SER A 95 -1.83 16.25 -40.18
CA SER A 95 -3.27 16.40 -39.91
C SER A 95 -3.70 15.53 -38.73
N GLY A 96 -4.88 15.82 -38.13
CA GLY A 96 -5.50 15.01 -37.08
C GLY A 96 -4.97 15.25 -35.66
N HIS A 97 -4.08 16.22 -35.45
CA HIS A 97 -3.52 16.56 -34.15
C HIS A 97 -4.35 17.66 -33.47
N THR A 98 -4.62 17.49 -32.18
CA THR A 98 -5.28 18.49 -31.30
C THR A 98 -4.53 18.70 -29.99
N VAL A 99 -3.65 17.78 -29.61
CA VAL A 99 -2.89 17.80 -28.36
C VAL A 99 -1.62 18.67 -28.49
N PHE A 100 -0.89 18.50 -29.59
CA PHE A 100 0.33 19.26 -29.86
C PHE A 100 0.11 20.21 -31.04
N THR A 101 0.82 21.32 -31.00
CA THR A 101 0.91 22.22 -32.15
C THR A 101 1.83 21.66 -33.23
N THR A 102 1.63 22.05 -34.49
CA THR A 102 2.50 21.63 -35.60
C THR A 102 3.99 21.90 -35.33
N PRO A 103 4.42 23.07 -34.80
CA PRO A 103 5.83 23.32 -34.46
C PRO A 103 6.39 22.34 -33.41
N GLU A 104 5.64 21.95 -32.38
CA GLU A 104 6.08 20.98 -31.38
C GLU A 104 6.31 19.60 -31.99
N ILE A 105 5.41 19.16 -32.88
CA ILE A 105 5.56 17.89 -33.59
C ILE A 105 6.78 17.94 -34.53
N LEU A 106 6.95 19.03 -35.27
CA LEU A 106 8.09 19.22 -36.20
C LEU A 106 9.41 19.20 -35.44
N THR A 107 9.50 19.80 -34.26
CA THR A 107 10.71 19.79 -33.41
C THR A 107 11.14 18.35 -33.09
N ALA A 108 10.21 17.42 -32.85
CA ALA A 108 10.50 16.04 -32.51
C ALA A 108 11.10 15.22 -33.66
N VAL A 109 10.99 15.70 -34.91
CA VAL A 109 11.44 15.01 -36.13
C VAL A 109 12.31 15.91 -37.03
N GLN A 110 12.75 17.06 -36.55
CA GLN A 110 13.46 18.10 -37.31
C GLN A 110 14.71 17.57 -38.03
N GLU A 111 15.46 16.66 -37.42
CA GLU A 111 16.67 16.06 -37.99
C GLU A 111 16.45 15.27 -39.28
N LYS A 112 15.20 14.87 -39.55
CA LYS A 112 14.84 14.07 -40.73
C LYS A 112 14.33 14.91 -41.89
N ILE A 113 14.03 16.20 -41.66
CA ILE A 113 13.54 17.11 -42.72
C ILE A 113 14.74 17.59 -43.54
N GLY A 114 14.61 17.56 -44.86
CA GLY A 114 15.66 17.90 -45.82
C GLY A 114 16.53 16.71 -46.25
N SER A 115 16.35 15.52 -45.65
CA SER A 115 17.13 14.33 -45.90
C SER A 115 16.51 13.41 -46.96
N GLU A 116 17.33 12.56 -47.57
CA GLU A 116 16.87 11.44 -48.43
C GLU A 116 16.61 10.22 -47.52
N LEU A 117 15.39 9.78 -47.45
CA LEU A 117 14.92 8.73 -46.54
C LEU A 117 14.38 7.52 -47.29
N THR A 118 14.69 6.35 -46.80
CA THR A 118 14.07 5.08 -47.20
C THR A 118 12.66 4.97 -46.66
N PHE A 119 11.86 4.04 -47.14
CA PHE A 119 10.51 3.79 -46.63
C PHE A 119 10.53 3.41 -45.14
N SER A 120 11.52 2.67 -44.68
CA SER A 120 11.73 2.33 -43.27
C SER A 120 11.95 3.58 -42.43
N GLU A 121 12.77 4.53 -42.90
CA GLU A 121 13.04 5.79 -42.21
C GLU A 121 11.84 6.73 -42.19
N LEU A 122 11.00 6.73 -43.23
CA LEU A 122 9.73 7.44 -43.27
C LEU A 122 8.76 6.91 -42.19
N ASN A 123 8.67 5.59 -42.02
CA ASN A 123 7.91 4.99 -40.92
C ASN A 123 8.53 5.37 -39.55
N GLY A 124 9.83 5.52 -39.48
CA GLY A 124 10.56 5.99 -38.27
C GLY A 124 10.13 7.40 -37.83
N ILE A 125 9.74 8.29 -38.77
CA ILE A 125 9.14 9.62 -38.45
C ILE A 125 7.78 9.42 -37.76
N ALA A 126 6.90 8.61 -38.33
CA ALA A 126 5.57 8.33 -37.77
C ALA A 126 5.70 7.69 -36.36
N GLU A 127 6.65 6.76 -36.19
CA GLU A 127 6.94 6.16 -34.89
C GLU A 127 7.49 7.18 -33.87
N ALA A 128 8.33 8.13 -34.29
CA ALA A 128 8.87 9.17 -33.41
C ALA A 128 7.73 10.06 -32.88
N ILE A 129 6.80 10.46 -33.77
CA ILE A 129 5.60 11.21 -33.39
C ILE A 129 4.69 10.38 -32.48
N THR A 130 4.47 9.11 -32.79
CA THR A 130 3.70 8.19 -31.93
C THR A 130 4.31 8.13 -30.52
N ARG A 131 5.65 7.98 -30.42
CA ARG A 131 6.34 7.99 -29.12
C ARG A 131 6.23 9.34 -28.38
N LEU A 132 6.19 10.47 -29.09
CA LEU A 132 5.94 11.78 -28.48
C LEU A 132 4.59 11.79 -27.75
N TYR A 133 3.53 11.37 -28.40
CA TYR A 133 2.19 11.26 -27.81
C TYR A 133 2.14 10.28 -26.64
N GLN A 134 2.74 9.10 -26.78
CA GLN A 134 2.75 8.08 -25.72
C GLN A 134 3.49 8.58 -24.47
N ARG A 135 4.61 9.27 -24.62
CA ARG A 135 5.36 9.88 -23.49
C ARG A 135 4.56 11.00 -22.83
N ALA A 136 3.74 11.71 -23.57
CA ALA A 136 2.84 12.72 -23.05
C ALA A 136 1.56 12.15 -22.40
N GLY A 137 1.43 10.82 -22.34
CA GLY A 137 0.31 10.16 -21.67
C GLY A 137 -0.90 9.82 -22.55
N TYR A 138 -0.72 9.77 -23.87
CA TYR A 138 -1.75 9.38 -24.86
C TYR A 138 -1.42 8.02 -25.47
N PRO A 139 -1.69 6.90 -24.79
CA PRO A 139 -1.16 5.57 -25.14
C PRO A 139 -1.78 5.01 -26.43
N PHE A 140 -2.94 5.50 -26.85
CA PHE A 140 -3.67 5.06 -28.05
C PHE A 140 -3.50 6.01 -29.24
N ALA A 141 -2.71 7.07 -29.10
CA ALA A 141 -2.36 7.93 -30.22
C ALA A 141 -1.36 7.24 -31.15
N ARG A 142 -1.56 7.41 -32.46
CA ARG A 142 -0.73 6.83 -33.49
C ARG A 142 -0.61 7.76 -34.68
N ALA A 143 0.63 8.00 -35.12
CA ALA A 143 0.87 8.62 -36.42
C ALA A 143 1.00 7.53 -37.50
N ILE A 144 0.38 7.75 -38.61
CA ILE A 144 0.39 6.84 -39.77
C ILE A 144 0.81 7.56 -41.04
N LEU A 145 1.43 6.81 -41.95
CA LEU A 145 1.70 7.25 -43.31
C LEU A 145 0.56 6.75 -44.20
N PRO A 146 -0.33 7.65 -44.69
CA PRO A 146 -1.34 7.23 -45.65
C PRO A 146 -0.70 6.88 -46.98
N PRO A 147 -1.31 6.02 -47.80
CA PRO A 147 -0.89 5.80 -49.19
C PRO A 147 -0.85 7.11 -49.95
N GLN A 148 0.33 7.45 -50.49
CA GLN A 148 0.54 8.75 -51.15
C GLN A 148 1.66 8.71 -52.17
N THR A 149 1.61 9.65 -53.12
CA THR A 149 2.73 9.97 -54.01
C THR A 149 3.38 11.24 -53.49
N LEU A 150 4.70 11.20 -53.24
CA LEU A 150 5.42 12.38 -52.81
C LEU A 150 5.57 13.38 -53.95
N SER A 151 4.81 14.48 -53.87
CA SER A 151 4.94 15.60 -54.78
C SER A 151 5.79 16.69 -54.16
N ALA A 152 6.87 17.10 -54.83
CA ALA A 152 7.83 18.12 -54.35
C ALA A 152 8.46 17.83 -52.96
N GLY A 153 8.60 16.55 -52.59
CA GLY A 153 9.16 16.15 -51.29
C GLY A 153 8.25 16.45 -50.07
N ARG A 154 6.95 16.65 -50.29
CA ARG A 154 5.98 16.87 -49.20
C ARG A 154 5.45 15.53 -48.71
N LEU A 155 5.72 15.17 -47.46
CA LEU A 155 5.24 13.95 -46.80
C LEU A 155 4.00 14.26 -45.99
N LYS A 156 2.89 13.58 -46.26
CA LYS A 156 1.66 13.64 -45.47
C LYS A 156 1.70 12.63 -44.36
N LEU A 157 1.35 13.09 -43.16
CA LEU A 157 1.21 12.28 -41.96
C LEU A 157 -0.19 12.53 -41.36
N GLU A 158 -0.84 11.48 -40.98
CA GLU A 158 -2.12 11.55 -40.26
C GLU A 158 -1.93 11.06 -38.82
N ILE A 159 -2.39 11.84 -37.85
CA ILE A 159 -2.34 11.50 -36.44
C ILE A 159 -3.74 11.10 -35.99
N ILE A 160 -3.84 9.87 -35.50
CA ILE A 160 -5.05 9.34 -34.86
C ILE A 160 -4.79 9.41 -33.37
N GLU A 161 -5.42 10.34 -32.65
CA GLU A 161 -5.13 10.62 -31.24
C GLU A 161 -5.72 9.59 -30.26
N GLY A 162 -6.61 8.72 -30.70
CA GLY A 162 -7.28 7.73 -29.84
C GLY A 162 -8.30 8.38 -28.89
N ARG A 163 -9.59 8.19 -29.18
CA ARG A 163 -10.69 8.75 -28.41
C ARG A 163 -11.62 7.66 -27.91
N TYR A 164 -12.32 7.92 -26.81
CA TYR A 164 -13.30 6.97 -26.30
C TYR A 164 -14.49 6.83 -27.25
N GLY A 165 -14.83 5.59 -27.57
CA GLY A 165 -16.11 5.19 -28.13
C GLY A 165 -17.13 4.92 -27.03
N GLU A 166 -17.63 3.69 -26.94
CA GLU A 166 -18.51 3.24 -25.88
C GLU A 166 -17.71 2.84 -24.63
N ALA A 167 -18.28 3.09 -23.44
CA ALA A 167 -17.73 2.59 -22.18
C ALA A 167 -18.80 1.78 -21.46
N LYS A 168 -18.56 0.47 -21.25
CA LYS A 168 -19.53 -0.42 -20.61
C LYS A 168 -18.88 -1.52 -19.78
N ALA A 169 -19.59 -1.93 -18.71
CA ALA A 169 -19.27 -3.11 -17.94
C ALA A 169 -20.12 -4.29 -18.38
N PHE A 170 -19.60 -5.49 -18.18
CA PHE A 170 -20.31 -6.75 -18.36
C PHE A 170 -19.84 -7.78 -17.34
N GLY A 171 -20.62 -8.78 -17.06
CA GLY A 171 -20.29 -9.84 -16.10
C GLY A 171 -21.52 -10.65 -15.70
N PRO A 172 -21.33 -11.69 -14.88
CA PRO A 172 -22.42 -12.61 -14.47
C PRO A 172 -23.38 -12.02 -13.44
N ASP A 173 -23.01 -10.97 -12.68
CA ASP A 173 -23.83 -10.33 -11.68
C ASP A 173 -24.23 -8.91 -12.12
N GLU A 174 -25.51 -8.74 -12.47
CA GLU A 174 -26.06 -7.47 -12.96
C GLU A 174 -25.92 -6.31 -11.94
N ARG A 175 -25.91 -6.60 -10.63
CA ARG A 175 -25.75 -5.57 -9.60
C ARG A 175 -24.32 -5.03 -9.63
N LEU A 176 -23.32 -5.91 -9.79
CA LEU A 176 -21.91 -5.50 -9.93
C LEU A 176 -21.71 -4.73 -11.24
N VAL A 177 -22.27 -5.20 -12.33
CA VAL A 177 -22.27 -4.53 -13.65
C VAL A 177 -22.88 -3.13 -13.52
N GLY A 178 -24.05 -3.00 -12.88
CA GLY A 178 -24.69 -1.72 -12.64
C GLY A 178 -23.87 -0.77 -11.78
N ALA A 179 -23.18 -1.30 -10.78
CA ALA A 179 -22.29 -0.50 -9.94
C ALA A 179 -21.09 0.05 -10.71
N ILE A 180 -20.44 -0.77 -11.55
CA ILE A 180 -19.27 -0.34 -12.33
C ILE A 180 -19.69 0.59 -13.49
N ASN A 181 -20.85 0.37 -14.09
CA ASN A 181 -21.38 1.28 -15.11
C ASN A 181 -21.56 2.72 -14.57
N LYS A 182 -21.88 2.90 -13.26
CA LYS A 182 -21.92 4.23 -12.66
C LYS A 182 -20.55 4.94 -12.71
N TYR A 183 -19.45 4.22 -12.49
CA TYR A 183 -18.11 4.80 -12.63
C TYR A 183 -17.80 5.16 -14.10
N LEU A 184 -18.26 4.34 -15.05
CA LEU A 184 -18.06 4.56 -16.48
C LEU A 184 -18.82 5.77 -17.03
N THR A 185 -19.83 6.29 -16.33
CA THR A 185 -20.51 7.55 -16.72
C THR A 185 -19.61 8.78 -16.76
N LYS A 186 -18.42 8.70 -16.14
CA LYS A 186 -17.40 9.75 -16.20
C LYS A 186 -16.71 9.84 -17.57
N ILE A 187 -16.74 8.77 -18.34
CA ILE A 187 -16.13 8.69 -19.65
C ILE A 187 -17.14 9.17 -20.68
N LYS A 188 -16.76 10.17 -21.47
CA LYS A 188 -17.61 10.69 -22.56
C LYS A 188 -17.05 10.25 -23.90
N THR A 189 -17.93 9.79 -24.75
CA THR A 189 -17.60 9.46 -26.16
C THR A 189 -16.94 10.66 -26.83
N GLY A 190 -15.86 10.42 -27.57
CA GLY A 190 -15.10 11.44 -28.28
C GLY A 190 -14.03 12.15 -27.47
N GLU A 191 -13.96 11.98 -26.12
CA GLU A 191 -12.86 12.48 -25.32
C GLU A 191 -11.58 11.69 -25.59
N LEU A 192 -10.42 12.37 -25.46
CA LEU A 192 -9.09 11.74 -25.62
C LEU A 192 -8.84 10.69 -24.53
N ILE A 193 -8.27 9.55 -24.91
CA ILE A 193 -7.88 8.50 -23.98
C ILE A 193 -6.52 8.87 -23.37
N ARG A 194 -6.50 9.26 -22.10
CA ARG A 194 -5.28 9.58 -21.34
C ARG A 194 -4.96 8.47 -20.34
N SER A 195 -3.68 8.15 -20.22
CA SER A 195 -3.20 7.17 -19.22
C SER A 195 -3.62 7.53 -17.82
N ALA A 196 -3.54 8.81 -17.46
CA ALA A 196 -3.88 9.30 -16.12
C ALA A 196 -5.36 9.04 -15.76
N ASP A 197 -6.28 9.23 -16.71
CA ASP A 197 -7.72 9.00 -16.50
C ASP A 197 -8.02 7.50 -16.33
N LEU A 198 -7.37 6.65 -17.14
CA LEU A 198 -7.47 5.19 -17.01
C LEU A 198 -6.89 4.70 -15.68
N GLU A 199 -5.73 5.20 -15.29
CA GLU A 199 -5.10 4.84 -14.01
C GLU A 199 -5.94 5.30 -12.81
N GLN A 200 -6.49 6.51 -12.87
CA GLN A 200 -7.41 7.01 -11.84
C GLN A 200 -8.67 6.13 -11.73
N LEU A 201 -9.28 5.80 -12.84
CA LEU A 201 -10.50 4.99 -12.89
C LEU A 201 -10.25 3.56 -12.39
N THR A 202 -9.21 2.90 -12.91
CA THR A 202 -8.86 1.53 -12.50
C THR A 202 -8.41 1.47 -11.05
N GLY A 203 -7.68 2.48 -10.58
CA GLY A 203 -7.29 2.60 -9.18
C GLY A 203 -8.48 2.72 -8.23
N LEU A 204 -9.55 3.40 -8.64
CA LEU A 204 -10.80 3.45 -7.87
C LEU A 204 -11.54 2.10 -7.84
N TRP A 205 -11.49 1.33 -8.92
CA TRP A 205 -12.07 -0.02 -8.94
C TRP A 205 -11.29 -1.01 -8.06
N ASP A 206 -9.95 -0.90 -8.05
CA ASP A 206 -9.08 -1.71 -7.19
C ASP A 206 -9.32 -1.46 -5.69
N GLU A 207 -9.90 -0.33 -5.34
CA GLU A 207 -10.30 0.01 -3.97
C GLU A 207 -11.68 -0.53 -3.56
N LEU A 208 -12.37 -1.25 -4.44
CA LEU A 208 -13.64 -1.89 -4.11
C LEU A 208 -13.40 -3.32 -3.58
N PRO A 209 -13.40 -3.55 -2.25
CA PRO A 209 -13.16 -4.86 -1.69
C PRO A 209 -14.14 -5.91 -2.19
N GLY A 210 -13.65 -7.12 -2.49
CA GLY A 210 -14.49 -8.24 -2.89
C GLY A 210 -14.99 -8.23 -4.34
N ILE A 211 -14.49 -7.30 -5.16
CA ILE A 211 -14.81 -7.18 -6.58
C ILE A 211 -13.52 -7.19 -7.39
N GLU A 212 -13.55 -7.85 -8.52
CA GLU A 212 -12.51 -7.80 -9.54
C GLU A 212 -13.07 -7.15 -10.79
N VAL A 213 -12.37 -6.13 -11.28
CA VAL A 213 -12.70 -5.43 -12.53
C VAL A 213 -11.50 -5.51 -13.46
N LEU A 214 -11.69 -6.11 -14.64
CA LEU A 214 -10.66 -6.28 -15.67
C LEU A 214 -10.96 -5.36 -16.85
N PRO A 215 -10.29 -4.19 -16.96
CA PRO A 215 -10.48 -3.29 -18.07
C PRO A 215 -9.79 -3.80 -19.33
N SER A 216 -10.43 -3.62 -20.48
CA SER A 216 -9.84 -3.85 -21.80
C SER A 216 -10.30 -2.79 -22.79
N MET A 217 -9.43 -2.44 -23.75
CA MET A 217 -9.78 -1.54 -24.85
C MET A 217 -10.03 -2.37 -26.11
N LYS A 218 -11.15 -2.16 -26.75
CA LYS A 218 -11.51 -2.79 -28.02
C LYS A 218 -11.59 -1.72 -29.12
N PRO A 219 -11.41 -2.08 -30.39
CA PRO A 219 -11.73 -1.16 -31.50
C PRO A 219 -13.18 -0.69 -31.40
N GLY A 220 -13.39 0.62 -31.54
CA GLY A 220 -14.71 1.22 -31.54
C GLY A 220 -15.37 1.20 -32.93
N ALA A 221 -16.51 1.83 -33.04
CA ALA A 221 -17.33 1.84 -34.25
C ALA A 221 -16.66 2.52 -35.47
N SER A 222 -15.69 3.39 -35.28
CA SER A 222 -14.94 4.06 -36.35
C SER A 222 -13.45 4.17 -36.01
N ALA A 223 -12.63 4.44 -37.04
CA ALA A 223 -11.20 4.62 -36.89
C ALA A 223 -10.90 5.73 -35.86
N GLY A 224 -9.96 5.48 -34.94
CA GLY A 224 -9.60 6.40 -33.88
C GLY A 224 -10.47 6.31 -32.61
N LEU A 225 -11.59 5.58 -32.64
CA LEU A 225 -12.37 5.29 -31.43
C LEU A 225 -11.92 3.99 -30.77
N GLY A 226 -11.86 4.00 -29.45
CA GLY A 226 -11.61 2.83 -28.61
C GLY A 226 -12.71 2.65 -27.57
N ASP A 227 -13.33 1.47 -27.55
CA ASP A 227 -14.36 1.13 -26.57
C ASP A 227 -13.71 0.58 -25.31
N LEU A 228 -14.03 1.19 -24.16
CA LEU A 228 -13.60 0.67 -22.86
C LEU A 228 -14.61 -0.36 -22.36
N VAL A 229 -14.15 -1.58 -22.20
CA VAL A 229 -14.97 -2.70 -21.72
C VAL A 229 -14.42 -3.19 -20.39
N ALA A 230 -15.25 -3.20 -19.36
CA ALA A 230 -14.89 -3.66 -18.01
C ALA A 230 -15.58 -4.99 -17.71
N GLU A 231 -14.81 -6.07 -17.64
CA GLU A 231 -15.31 -7.35 -17.13
C GLU A 231 -15.34 -7.31 -15.60
N VAL A 232 -16.51 -7.62 -15.02
CA VAL A 232 -16.74 -7.50 -13.57
C VAL A 232 -17.16 -8.84 -13.00
N LYS A 233 -16.49 -9.26 -11.94
CA LYS A 233 -16.85 -10.47 -11.20
C LYS A 233 -16.62 -10.29 -9.69
N LYS A 234 -17.26 -11.14 -8.91
CA LYS A 234 -16.94 -11.25 -7.49
C LYS A 234 -15.53 -11.82 -7.32
N ALA A 235 -14.76 -11.29 -6.37
CA ALA A 235 -13.45 -11.84 -6.04
C ALA A 235 -13.59 -13.29 -5.54
N GLU A 236 -12.65 -14.15 -5.90
CA GLU A 236 -12.67 -15.57 -5.50
C GLU A 236 -12.65 -15.72 -3.98
N LYS A 237 -11.91 -14.86 -3.30
CA LYS A 237 -11.80 -14.86 -1.84
C LYS A 237 -12.30 -13.55 -1.27
N THR A 238 -13.37 -13.64 -0.47
CA THR A 238 -14.01 -12.49 0.19
C THR A 238 -13.97 -12.58 1.71
N THR A 239 -13.49 -13.69 2.26
CA THR A 239 -13.35 -13.93 3.70
C THR A 239 -11.90 -14.24 4.01
N PHE A 240 -11.33 -13.51 4.97
CA PHE A 240 -9.98 -13.71 5.47
C PHE A 240 -10.03 -13.88 6.98
N PHE A 241 -9.40 -14.92 7.46
CA PHE A 241 -9.35 -15.24 8.88
C PHE A 241 -7.92 -15.52 9.30
N GLU A 242 -7.51 -14.96 10.44
CA GLU A 242 -6.21 -15.22 11.04
C GLU A 242 -6.38 -15.50 12.53
N VAL A 243 -5.74 -16.55 13.00
CA VAL A 243 -5.54 -16.81 14.43
C VAL A 243 -4.05 -16.89 14.68
N ALA A 244 -3.57 -16.25 15.72
CA ALA A 244 -2.17 -16.29 16.10
C ALA A 244 -2.01 -16.26 17.63
N ALA A 245 -0.98 -16.94 18.10
CA ALA A 245 -0.46 -16.82 19.45
C ALA A 245 0.90 -16.13 19.41
N ASP A 246 1.13 -15.22 20.33
CA ASP A 246 2.37 -14.48 20.45
C ASP A 246 2.71 -14.17 21.91
N ASN A 247 3.95 -13.75 22.18
CA ASN A 247 4.40 -13.24 23.47
C ASN A 247 4.55 -11.72 23.49
N HIS A 248 3.71 -11.01 22.72
CA HIS A 248 3.73 -9.56 22.57
C HIS A 248 2.85 -8.85 23.62
N GLY A 249 2.64 -9.44 24.76
CA GLY A 249 1.97 -8.81 25.89
C GLY A 249 2.95 -8.11 26.84
N SER A 250 2.41 -7.47 27.88
CA SER A 250 3.22 -6.80 28.91
C SER A 250 3.34 -7.67 30.16
N ARG A 251 4.38 -7.40 30.96
CA ARG A 251 4.58 -8.05 32.24
C ARG A 251 3.35 -7.99 33.16
N TYR A 252 2.65 -6.87 33.14
CA TYR A 252 1.61 -6.55 34.11
C TYR A 252 0.21 -7.03 33.73
N THR A 253 -0.02 -7.35 32.47
CA THR A 253 -1.32 -7.79 31.96
C THR A 253 -1.28 -9.12 31.22
N GLY A 254 -0.13 -9.80 31.25
CA GLY A 254 0.13 -11.08 30.60
C GLY A 254 1.03 -10.95 29.38
N TYR A 255 2.02 -11.84 29.30
CA TYR A 255 2.97 -11.86 28.19
C TYR A 255 2.40 -12.54 26.95
N ASN A 256 1.74 -13.69 27.13
CA ASN A 256 1.28 -14.51 26.01
C ASN A 256 -0.10 -14.06 25.59
N ARG A 257 -0.31 -13.92 24.28
CA ARG A 257 -1.58 -13.49 23.72
C ARG A 257 -2.06 -14.49 22.66
N VAL A 258 -3.37 -14.67 22.61
CA VAL A 258 -4.05 -15.25 21.46
C VAL A 258 -4.85 -14.14 20.80
N ARG A 259 -4.71 -14.00 19.50
CA ARG A 259 -5.45 -13.02 18.70
C ARG A 259 -6.15 -13.67 17.53
N SER A 260 -7.32 -13.15 17.18
CA SER A 260 -8.10 -13.55 16.03
C SER A 260 -8.51 -12.32 15.23
N ASN A 261 -8.40 -12.40 13.92
CA ASN A 261 -8.85 -11.35 13.00
C ASN A 261 -9.75 -11.98 11.94
N LEU A 262 -10.88 -11.37 11.66
CA LEU A 262 -11.80 -11.72 10.59
C LEU A 262 -12.00 -10.49 9.70
N SER A 263 -11.84 -10.64 8.40
CA SER A 263 -12.15 -9.61 7.41
C SER A 263 -13.12 -10.17 6.38
N LEU A 264 -14.24 -9.48 6.19
CA LEU A 264 -15.26 -9.77 5.19
C LEU A 264 -15.27 -8.66 4.15
N LEU A 265 -15.14 -9.03 2.88
CA LEU A 265 -15.13 -8.10 1.74
C LEU A 265 -16.49 -8.15 1.04
N SER A 266 -17.13 -7.00 0.86
CA SER A 266 -18.47 -6.83 0.31
C SER A 266 -19.55 -7.70 1.00
N PRO A 267 -19.61 -7.73 2.35
CA PRO A 267 -20.60 -8.56 3.03
C PRO A 267 -22.04 -8.03 2.94
N LEU A 268 -22.24 -6.71 2.98
CA LEU A 268 -23.56 -6.07 3.01
C LEU A 268 -23.83 -5.26 1.74
N ALA A 269 -22.81 -4.54 1.25
CA ALA A 269 -22.92 -3.70 0.08
C ALA A 269 -21.69 -3.87 -0.83
N ILE A 270 -21.80 -3.43 -2.08
CA ILE A 270 -20.71 -3.49 -3.05
C ILE A 270 -19.57 -2.58 -2.60
N GLY A 271 -18.37 -3.17 -2.41
CA GLY A 271 -17.17 -2.43 -2.04
C GLY A 271 -17.07 -2.05 -0.56
N ASP A 272 -17.95 -2.57 0.31
CA ASP A 272 -17.79 -2.42 1.75
C ASP A 272 -16.81 -3.44 2.33
N LYS A 273 -16.38 -3.21 3.56
CA LYS A 273 -15.48 -4.08 4.30
C LYS A 273 -15.86 -4.10 5.77
N PHE A 274 -15.92 -5.28 6.34
CA PHE A 274 -16.16 -5.49 7.75
C PHE A 274 -14.99 -6.23 8.37
N ASP A 275 -14.39 -5.67 9.43
CA ASP A 275 -13.30 -6.29 10.16
C ASP A 275 -13.65 -6.46 11.63
N ILE A 276 -13.31 -7.61 12.20
CA ILE A 276 -13.34 -7.88 13.64
C ILE A 276 -11.96 -8.34 14.06
N SER A 277 -11.46 -7.82 15.19
CA SER A 277 -10.26 -8.32 15.84
C SER A 277 -10.48 -8.46 17.32
N VAL A 278 -9.99 -9.56 17.90
CA VAL A 278 -10.01 -9.84 19.33
C VAL A 278 -8.64 -10.34 19.75
N ALA A 279 -8.15 -9.88 20.88
CA ALA A 279 -6.97 -10.44 21.51
C ALA A 279 -7.20 -10.60 23.01
N HIS A 280 -6.67 -11.70 23.56
CA HIS A 280 -6.72 -12.02 24.98
C HIS A 280 -5.34 -12.46 25.43
N THR A 281 -4.92 -11.99 26.62
CA THR A 281 -3.65 -12.41 27.24
C THR A 281 -3.87 -13.51 28.27
N ASP A 282 -2.79 -14.20 28.60
CA ASP A 282 -2.78 -15.26 29.62
C ASP A 282 -3.07 -14.78 31.07
N GLU A 283 -3.16 -13.47 31.30
CA GLU A 283 -3.51 -12.95 32.64
C GLU A 283 -4.82 -12.17 32.62
N SER A 284 -4.87 -10.99 32.01
CA SER A 284 -6.02 -10.11 32.30
C SER A 284 -6.38 -9.07 31.24
N LEU A 285 -5.69 -9.02 30.11
CA LEU A 285 -6.04 -8.08 29.07
C LEU A 285 -6.94 -8.75 28.01
N THR A 286 -8.10 -8.15 27.78
CA THR A 286 -8.94 -8.48 26.61
C THR A 286 -9.12 -7.22 25.77
N THR A 287 -8.88 -7.30 24.48
CA THR A 287 -9.15 -6.22 23.53
C THR A 287 -10.03 -6.70 22.40
N GLY A 288 -10.97 -5.88 21.99
CA GLY A 288 -11.82 -6.12 20.83
C GLY A 288 -11.92 -4.86 19.98
N ASN A 289 -11.98 -5.04 18.66
CA ASN A 289 -12.23 -3.96 17.72
C ASN A 289 -13.13 -4.46 16.59
N ILE A 290 -14.09 -3.63 16.21
CA ILE A 290 -14.98 -3.84 15.06
C ILE A 290 -14.85 -2.59 14.18
N SER A 291 -14.69 -2.79 12.88
CA SER A 291 -14.73 -1.69 11.92
C SER A 291 -15.56 -2.04 10.70
N TYR A 292 -16.25 -1.03 10.17
CA TYR A 292 -17.04 -1.14 8.96
C TYR A 292 -16.77 0.06 8.06
N GLY A 293 -16.26 -0.22 6.85
CA GLY A 293 -15.94 0.78 5.86
C GLY A 293 -16.73 0.57 4.59
N PHE A 294 -17.26 1.64 3.98
CA PHE A 294 -18.04 1.58 2.75
C PHE A 294 -17.79 2.78 1.84
N PRO A 295 -17.85 2.59 0.50
CA PRO A 295 -17.69 3.67 -0.45
C PRO A 295 -18.96 4.52 -0.57
N ILE A 296 -18.80 5.83 -0.81
CA ILE A 296 -19.89 6.75 -1.13
C ILE A 296 -19.68 7.33 -2.53
N GLY A 297 -20.67 7.15 -3.40
CA GLY A 297 -20.63 7.66 -4.78
C GLY A 297 -19.58 6.95 -5.62
N ILE A 298 -19.02 7.66 -6.60
CA ILE A 298 -18.11 7.13 -7.63
C ILE A 298 -16.73 7.81 -7.66
N ASN A 299 -16.46 8.68 -6.68
CA ASN A 299 -15.23 9.45 -6.61
C ASN A 299 -14.19 8.85 -5.64
N GLY A 300 -14.49 7.63 -5.10
CA GLY A 300 -13.62 6.96 -4.13
C GLY A 300 -13.73 7.49 -2.70
N LEU A 301 -14.74 8.35 -2.40
CA LEU A 301 -15.01 8.73 -1.01
C LEU A 301 -15.43 7.48 -0.22
N ARG A 302 -14.80 7.28 0.93
CA ARG A 302 -15.13 6.20 1.88
C ARG A 302 -15.47 6.76 3.24
N VAL A 303 -16.40 6.08 3.90
CA VAL A 303 -16.66 6.25 5.33
C VAL A 303 -16.14 5.01 6.03
N ASP A 304 -15.41 5.20 7.12
CA ASP A 304 -14.99 4.12 8.00
C ASP A 304 -15.49 4.42 9.42
N LEU A 305 -16.18 3.46 10.01
CA LEU A 305 -16.68 3.48 11.37
C LEU A 305 -15.91 2.45 12.18
N ASN A 306 -15.53 2.75 13.41
CA ASN A 306 -14.90 1.80 14.29
C ASN A 306 -15.39 1.90 15.73
N ALA A 307 -15.43 0.76 16.41
CA ALA A 307 -15.67 0.65 17.84
C ALA A 307 -14.63 -0.31 18.42
N ALA A 308 -13.96 0.11 19.49
CA ALA A 308 -13.00 -0.72 20.18
C ALA A 308 -13.20 -0.66 21.69
N ARG A 309 -12.90 -1.79 22.34
CA ARG A 309 -12.92 -1.92 23.78
C ARG A 309 -11.71 -2.68 24.27
N SER A 310 -11.19 -2.25 25.41
CA SER A 310 -10.15 -2.95 26.15
C SER A 310 -10.54 -3.03 27.61
N ASP A 311 -10.43 -4.22 28.20
CA ASP A 311 -10.58 -4.48 29.63
C ASP A 311 -9.28 -5.09 30.13
N TYR A 312 -8.76 -4.59 31.26
CA TYR A 312 -7.50 -5.06 31.83
C TYR A 312 -7.48 -4.99 33.36
N SER A 313 -6.64 -5.82 33.98
CA SER A 313 -6.24 -5.70 35.38
C SER A 313 -4.71 -5.75 35.48
N ILE A 314 -4.16 -5.07 36.46
CA ILE A 314 -2.72 -4.98 36.67
C ILE A 314 -2.29 -5.97 37.74
N GLY A 315 -1.40 -6.88 37.38
CA GLY A 315 -0.88 -7.93 38.23
C GLY A 315 0.50 -7.62 38.81
N LYS A 316 1.18 -8.70 39.23
CA LYS A 316 2.54 -8.71 39.77
C LYS A 316 2.69 -7.81 41.02
N GLU A 317 3.68 -6.96 41.06
CA GLU A 317 4.01 -6.07 42.20
C GLU A 317 2.87 -5.09 42.53
N TYR A 318 1.97 -4.83 41.60
CA TYR A 318 0.86 -3.90 41.75
C TYR A 318 -0.47 -4.57 42.08
N GLN A 319 -0.51 -5.91 42.19
CA GLN A 319 -1.73 -6.66 42.48
C GLN A 319 -2.46 -6.19 43.74
N ALA A 320 -1.69 -5.82 44.78
CA ALA A 320 -2.25 -5.31 46.06
C ALA A 320 -2.99 -3.96 45.91
N LEU A 321 -2.80 -3.24 44.80
CA LEU A 321 -3.48 -1.98 44.50
C LEU A 321 -4.85 -2.19 43.85
N ASN A 322 -5.24 -3.43 43.55
CA ASN A 322 -6.49 -3.77 42.86
C ASN A 322 -6.77 -2.82 41.69
N MET A 323 -5.78 -2.72 40.78
CA MET A 323 -5.89 -1.82 39.62
C MET A 323 -6.51 -2.56 38.44
N ASP A 324 -7.62 -2.07 37.97
CA ASP A 324 -8.26 -2.51 36.74
C ASP A 324 -8.75 -1.31 35.92
N GLY A 325 -9.02 -1.52 34.66
CA GLY A 325 -9.51 -0.44 33.82
C GLY A 325 -10.20 -0.91 32.54
N LYS A 326 -10.94 0.03 31.97
CA LYS A 326 -11.66 -0.14 30.71
C LYS A 326 -11.45 1.06 29.80
N ALA A 327 -11.31 0.79 28.51
CA ALA A 327 -11.26 1.83 27.51
C ALA A 327 -12.26 1.50 26.40
N ASP A 328 -13.19 2.42 26.19
CA ASP A 328 -14.16 2.38 25.09
C ASP A 328 -13.80 3.46 24.08
N ILE A 329 -13.66 3.11 22.81
CA ILE A 329 -13.28 4.03 21.73
C ILE A 329 -14.29 3.89 20.61
N LEU A 330 -14.86 5.02 20.20
CA LEU A 330 -15.71 5.13 19.03
C LEU A 330 -15.06 6.09 18.03
N GLY A 331 -15.11 5.75 16.76
CA GLY A 331 -14.53 6.59 15.73
C GLY A 331 -15.28 6.54 14.41
N ALA A 332 -15.18 7.64 13.68
CA ALA A 332 -15.65 7.75 12.31
C ALA A 332 -14.62 8.53 11.48
N SER A 333 -14.42 8.15 10.23
CA SER A 333 -13.58 8.90 9.31
C SER A 333 -14.11 8.93 7.89
N LEU A 334 -13.72 9.98 7.17
CA LEU A 334 -13.94 10.17 5.75
C LEU A 334 -12.59 10.13 5.05
N GLY A 335 -12.46 9.25 4.06
CA GLY A 335 -11.26 9.12 3.23
C GLY A 335 -11.54 9.51 1.79
N LEU A 336 -10.69 10.37 1.21
CA LEU A 336 -10.80 10.81 -0.17
C LEU A 336 -9.48 10.51 -0.91
N PRO A 337 -9.51 9.75 -2.03
CA PRO A 337 -8.35 9.61 -2.89
C PRO A 337 -8.10 10.91 -3.65
N LEU A 338 -6.87 11.41 -3.58
CA LEU A 338 -6.41 12.61 -4.30
C LEU A 338 -5.72 12.25 -5.61
N LEU A 339 -4.99 11.14 -5.61
CA LEU A 339 -4.23 10.64 -6.77
C LEU A 339 -4.26 9.12 -6.77
N ARG A 340 -4.49 8.55 -7.96
CA ARG A 340 -4.34 7.12 -8.24
C ARG A 340 -3.55 6.96 -9.52
N SER A 341 -2.37 6.38 -9.42
CA SER A 341 -1.54 6.03 -10.56
C SER A 341 -0.73 4.75 -10.27
N LYS A 342 -0.11 4.18 -11.29
CA LYS A 342 0.75 3.00 -11.14
C LYS A 342 1.95 3.25 -10.23
N SER A 343 2.48 4.45 -10.22
CA SER A 343 3.70 4.81 -9.50
C SER A 343 3.48 5.58 -8.20
N ALA A 344 2.29 6.17 -8.00
CA ALA A 344 2.01 6.96 -6.81
C ALA A 344 0.52 6.99 -6.49
N ASN A 345 0.18 6.88 -5.21
CA ASN A 345 -1.16 7.07 -4.69
C ASN A 345 -1.12 8.11 -3.57
N ALA A 346 -2.15 8.92 -3.49
CA ALA A 346 -2.33 9.89 -2.41
C ALA A 346 -3.78 9.87 -1.93
N SER A 347 -3.98 9.91 -0.62
CA SER A 347 -5.31 9.99 0.01
C SER A 347 -5.25 10.90 1.22
N ILE A 348 -6.35 11.58 1.49
CA ILE A 348 -6.54 12.37 2.70
C ILE A 348 -7.69 11.80 3.51
N TYR A 349 -7.53 11.78 4.83
CA TYR A 349 -8.53 11.30 5.78
C TYR A 349 -8.77 12.36 6.84
N ILE A 350 -10.04 12.62 7.14
CA ILE A 350 -10.44 13.39 8.31
C ILE A 350 -11.32 12.53 9.18
N GLY A 351 -11.13 12.56 10.48
CA GLY A 351 -11.88 11.71 11.40
C GLY A 351 -12.33 12.43 12.66
N TYR A 352 -13.12 11.72 13.43
CA TYR A 352 -13.47 12.04 14.80
C TYR A 352 -13.32 10.78 15.64
N GLN A 353 -12.74 10.90 16.82
CA GLN A 353 -12.58 9.82 17.77
C GLN A 353 -12.99 10.27 19.16
N HIS A 354 -13.82 9.48 19.80
CA HIS A 354 -14.22 9.62 21.20
C HIS A 354 -13.67 8.45 22.00
N LYS A 355 -12.96 8.76 23.10
CA LYS A 355 -12.38 7.78 24.03
C LYS A 355 -12.97 8.02 25.41
N ASN A 356 -13.46 6.95 26.03
CA ASN A 356 -13.90 6.93 27.41
C ASN A 356 -13.01 5.94 28.17
N LEU A 357 -12.16 6.45 29.04
CA LEU A 357 -11.16 5.72 29.80
C LEU A 357 -11.55 5.70 31.27
N ARG A 358 -11.67 4.51 31.84
CA ARG A 358 -12.06 4.30 33.24
C ARG A 358 -11.01 3.46 33.93
N ASP A 359 -10.35 4.02 34.90
CA ASP A 359 -9.40 3.32 35.76
C ASP A 359 -10.00 3.19 37.16
N HIS A 360 -9.81 2.03 37.76
CA HIS A 360 -10.18 1.76 39.14
C HIS A 360 -8.91 1.44 39.92
N ILE A 361 -8.65 2.13 41.01
CA ILE A 361 -7.44 1.97 41.84
C ILE A 361 -7.82 2.08 43.31
N ASN A 362 -7.62 1.00 44.09
CA ASN A 362 -7.91 0.97 45.55
C ASN A 362 -9.32 1.48 45.90
N GLY A 363 -10.35 1.12 45.12
CA GLY A 363 -11.72 1.56 45.39
C GLY A 363 -12.09 2.92 44.81
N PHE A 364 -11.16 3.65 44.17
CA PHE A 364 -11.41 4.94 43.54
C PHE A 364 -11.52 4.79 42.03
N PHE A 365 -12.63 5.30 41.47
CA PHE A 365 -12.81 5.39 40.01
C PHE A 365 -12.24 6.71 39.49
N LYS A 366 -11.53 6.65 38.36
CA LYS A 366 -10.97 7.79 37.63
C LYS A 366 -11.43 7.70 36.20
N ASN A 367 -12.24 8.67 35.78
CA ASN A 367 -12.77 8.68 34.43
C ASN A 367 -12.11 9.82 33.65
N LYS A 368 -11.75 9.50 32.40
CA LYS A 368 -11.18 10.44 31.45
C LYS A 368 -11.96 10.32 30.13
N GLU A 369 -12.27 11.45 29.56
CA GLU A 369 -12.94 11.53 28.28
C GLU A 369 -12.07 12.31 27.30
N SER A 370 -11.81 11.75 26.13
CA SER A 370 -10.98 12.38 25.11
C SER A 370 -11.73 12.46 23.79
N HIS A 371 -11.70 13.64 23.19
CA HIS A 371 -12.22 13.90 21.85
C HIS A 371 -11.05 14.28 20.96
N LEU A 372 -10.92 13.64 19.80
CA LEU A 372 -9.82 13.85 18.87
C LEU A 372 -10.34 14.01 17.44
N ILE A 373 -9.81 14.97 16.72
CA ILE A 373 -10.05 15.18 15.29
C ILE A 373 -8.71 14.98 14.57
N PRO A 374 -8.45 13.80 14.02
CA PRO A 374 -7.27 13.52 13.20
C PRO A 374 -7.49 13.94 11.74
N LEU A 375 -6.48 14.57 11.15
CA LEU A 375 -6.29 14.78 9.72
C LEU A 375 -5.07 13.98 9.30
N THR A 376 -5.19 13.09 8.31
CA THR A 376 -4.08 12.23 7.87
C THR A 376 -3.91 12.30 6.36
N LEU A 377 -2.70 12.54 5.90
CA LEU A 377 -2.27 12.39 4.52
C LEU A 377 -1.52 11.06 4.38
N SER A 378 -1.96 10.22 3.44
CA SER A 378 -1.30 8.96 3.08
C SER A 378 -0.76 9.04 1.67
N LEU A 379 0.52 8.70 1.49
CA LEU A 379 1.22 8.72 0.22
C LEU A 379 1.92 7.37 0.04
N ASP A 380 1.73 6.75 -1.12
CA ASP A 380 2.41 5.53 -1.51
C ASP A 380 3.14 5.75 -2.83
N PHE A 381 4.41 5.37 -2.90
CA PHE A 381 5.24 5.50 -4.09
C PHE A 381 5.86 4.16 -4.46
N ARG A 382 5.92 3.87 -5.76
CA ARG A 382 6.66 2.73 -6.31
C ARG A 382 7.88 3.23 -7.08
N ASP A 383 9.02 2.59 -6.87
CA ASP A 383 10.24 2.78 -7.66
C ASP A 383 10.78 4.23 -7.73
N ARG A 384 10.49 5.05 -6.70
CA ARG A 384 10.91 6.46 -6.65
C ARG A 384 12.24 6.68 -5.95
N ILE A 385 12.54 5.90 -4.91
CA ILE A 385 13.80 6.00 -4.15
C ILE A 385 14.79 4.99 -4.67
N THR A 386 14.37 3.73 -4.75
CA THR A 386 15.12 2.61 -5.33
C THR A 386 14.17 1.79 -6.20
N SER A 387 14.68 0.90 -7.05
CA SER A 387 13.84 0.05 -7.91
C SER A 387 14.35 -1.40 -7.90
N PRO A 388 13.49 -2.39 -7.63
CA PRO A 388 12.08 -2.25 -7.27
C PRO A 388 11.87 -1.90 -5.78
N SER A 389 10.97 -0.98 -5.52
CA SER A 389 10.66 -0.56 -4.13
C SER A 389 9.23 -0.06 -3.96
N ILE A 390 8.77 -0.08 -2.71
CA ILE A 390 7.53 0.57 -2.26
C ILE A 390 7.87 1.44 -1.05
N THR A 391 7.40 2.69 -1.08
CA THR A 391 7.54 3.63 0.03
C THR A 391 6.17 4.14 0.41
N SER A 392 5.79 3.94 1.66
CA SER A 392 4.53 4.45 2.23
C SER A 392 4.84 5.50 3.29
N ILE A 393 4.18 6.65 3.20
CA ILE A 393 4.30 7.75 4.16
C ILE A 393 2.92 8.10 4.66
N ARG A 394 2.77 8.21 5.98
CA ARG A 394 1.57 8.75 6.62
C ARG A 394 1.97 9.90 7.51
N ALA A 395 1.42 11.07 7.23
CA ALA A 395 1.58 12.27 8.03
C ALA A 395 0.24 12.64 8.64
N GLY A 396 0.17 12.69 9.96
CA GLY A 396 -1.03 13.00 10.71
C GLY A 396 -0.88 14.29 11.52
N TYR A 397 -1.96 15.05 11.62
CA TYR A 397 -2.10 16.14 12.57
C TYR A 397 -3.43 16.00 13.28
N SER A 398 -3.41 16.04 14.61
CA SER A 398 -4.60 15.85 15.42
C SER A 398 -4.76 16.99 16.40
N VAL A 399 -5.97 17.47 16.54
CA VAL A 399 -6.38 18.35 17.64
C VAL A 399 -7.31 17.58 18.56
N GLY A 400 -7.10 17.72 19.87
CA GLY A 400 -7.88 16.98 20.85
C GLY A 400 -8.15 17.78 22.12
N LYS A 401 -9.07 17.27 22.89
CA LYS A 401 -9.37 17.75 24.24
C LYS A 401 -9.54 16.53 25.14
N ILE A 402 -8.91 16.54 26.29
CA ILE A 402 -9.13 15.59 27.36
C ILE A 402 -9.77 16.28 28.56
N THR A 403 -10.73 15.63 29.16
CA THR A 403 -11.46 16.05 30.35
C THR A 403 -11.31 14.96 31.42
N LEU A 404 -11.02 15.35 32.63
CA LEU A 404 -10.82 14.47 33.78
C LEU A 404 -11.97 14.65 34.77
N ASP A 405 -12.43 13.57 35.40
CA ASP A 405 -13.27 13.68 36.58
C ASP A 405 -12.48 14.21 37.78
N GLU A 406 -13.13 14.46 38.90
CA GLU A 406 -12.52 15.01 40.10
C GLU A 406 -11.38 14.11 40.64
N ASN A 407 -11.58 12.80 40.69
CA ASN A 407 -10.59 11.84 41.17
C ASN A 407 -9.37 11.76 40.24
N ALA A 408 -9.61 11.77 38.91
CA ALA A 408 -8.51 11.77 37.94
C ALA A 408 -7.72 13.09 37.97
N ARG A 409 -8.39 14.22 38.22
CA ARG A 409 -7.76 15.55 38.30
C ARG A 409 -6.87 15.71 39.51
N ILE A 410 -7.25 15.15 40.68
CA ILE A 410 -6.42 15.15 41.89
C ILE A 410 -5.06 14.49 41.64
N ASP A 411 -5.04 13.45 40.82
CA ASP A 411 -3.82 12.71 40.49
C ASP A 411 -3.11 13.20 39.22
N ASP A 412 -3.65 14.18 38.51
CA ASP A 412 -3.08 14.74 37.28
C ASP A 412 -1.87 15.65 37.57
N THR A 413 -0.83 15.06 38.13
CA THR A 413 0.42 15.77 38.47
C THR A 413 1.17 16.34 37.29
N ILE A 414 0.80 15.92 36.04
CA ILE A 414 1.40 16.36 34.79
C ILE A 414 0.57 17.42 34.09
N GLN A 415 -0.61 17.75 34.60
CA GLN A 415 -1.53 18.70 33.99
C GLN A 415 -1.90 18.33 32.54
N SER A 416 -2.35 17.10 32.34
CA SER A 416 -2.74 16.57 31.04
C SER A 416 -4.11 17.08 30.57
N GLU A 417 -4.97 17.54 31.50
CA GLU A 417 -6.31 18.02 31.17
C GLU A 417 -6.32 19.21 30.23
N GLY A 418 -7.24 19.23 29.27
CA GLY A 418 -7.56 20.34 28.35
C GLY A 418 -7.15 20.05 26.91
N TYR A 419 -7.01 21.11 26.11
CA TYR A 419 -6.71 21.01 24.68
C TYR A 419 -5.26 20.64 24.43
N PHE A 420 -5.06 19.79 23.44
CA PHE A 420 -3.73 19.42 22.93
C PHE A 420 -3.76 19.27 21.41
N ASN A 421 -2.58 19.31 20.81
CA ASN A 421 -2.39 18.89 19.43
C ASN A 421 -1.11 18.06 19.29
N LYS A 422 -1.11 17.15 18.35
CA LYS A 422 0.03 16.32 18.02
C LYS A 422 0.16 16.11 16.53
N ALA A 423 1.40 16.00 16.07
CA ALA A 423 1.73 15.59 14.72
C ALA A 423 2.43 14.23 14.77
N THR A 424 2.08 13.36 13.83
CA THR A 424 2.65 12.02 13.70
C THR A 424 3.20 11.81 12.30
N LEU A 425 4.26 11.04 12.18
CA LEU A 425 4.84 10.63 10.91
C LEU A 425 5.17 9.14 10.99
N SER A 426 4.70 8.38 9.99
CA SER A 426 5.10 7.00 9.78
C SER A 426 5.61 6.85 8.36
N LEU A 427 6.77 6.22 8.21
CA LEU A 427 7.37 5.89 6.92
C LEU A 427 7.72 4.41 6.91
N LEU A 428 7.35 3.74 5.85
CA LEU A 428 7.79 2.38 5.52
C LEU A 428 8.45 2.42 4.15
N HIS A 429 9.67 1.92 4.07
CA HIS A 429 10.38 1.71 2.80
C HIS A 429 10.77 0.24 2.68
N GLN A 430 10.30 -0.41 1.61
CA GLN A 430 10.62 -1.79 1.29
C GLN A 430 11.27 -1.82 -0.08
N ALA A 431 12.46 -2.36 -0.17
CA ALA A 431 13.23 -2.40 -1.41
C ALA A 431 13.89 -3.77 -1.60
N LYS A 432 13.82 -4.29 -2.81
CA LYS A 432 14.58 -5.48 -3.20
C LYS A 432 16.00 -5.04 -3.54
N ILE A 433 16.97 -5.37 -2.69
CA ILE A 433 18.36 -4.93 -2.83
C ILE A 433 19.25 -5.96 -3.56
N ALA A 434 18.82 -7.23 -3.60
CA ALA A 434 19.46 -8.29 -4.37
C ALA A 434 18.44 -9.40 -4.65
N LYS A 435 18.86 -10.45 -5.39
CA LYS A 435 18.03 -11.63 -5.59
C LYS A 435 17.61 -12.21 -4.24
N GLU A 436 16.27 -12.33 -4.02
CA GLU A 436 15.68 -12.87 -2.78
C GLU A 436 16.07 -12.11 -1.50
N THR A 437 16.64 -10.91 -1.62
CA THR A 437 17.06 -10.09 -0.48
C THR A 437 16.30 -8.77 -0.49
N GLU A 438 15.63 -8.50 0.63
CA GLU A 438 14.81 -7.32 0.86
C GLU A 438 15.37 -6.47 2.00
N PHE A 439 15.39 -5.17 1.82
CA PHE A 439 15.60 -4.18 2.87
C PHE A 439 14.24 -3.63 3.30
N VAL A 440 14.03 -3.50 4.61
CA VAL A 440 12.85 -2.88 5.21
C VAL A 440 13.29 -1.83 6.21
N GLY A 441 12.95 -0.58 5.93
CA GLY A 441 13.15 0.54 6.84
C GLY A 441 11.80 1.08 7.33
N ARG A 442 11.66 1.25 8.65
CA ARG A 442 10.50 1.88 9.28
C ARG A 442 10.94 3.05 10.13
N LEU A 443 10.22 4.16 10.03
CA LEU A 443 10.33 5.31 10.92
C LEU A 443 8.94 5.60 11.46
N SER A 444 8.84 5.77 12.76
CA SER A 444 7.66 6.32 13.42
C SER A 444 8.09 7.50 14.29
N ALA A 445 7.36 8.62 14.24
CA ALA A 445 7.67 9.80 14.99
C ALA A 445 6.40 10.50 15.47
N GLN A 446 6.47 11.12 16.62
CA GLN A 446 5.43 11.97 17.20
C GLN A 446 6.03 13.23 17.79
N THR A 447 5.35 14.35 17.60
CA THR A 447 5.59 15.58 18.35
C THR A 447 4.28 16.18 18.82
N ALA A 448 4.30 16.86 19.96
CA ALA A 448 3.13 17.52 20.52
C ALA A 448 3.45 18.96 20.86
N SER A 449 2.47 19.86 20.76
CA SER A 449 2.64 21.28 21.12
C SER A 449 2.55 21.49 22.62
N ARG A 450 1.70 20.73 23.29
CA ARG A 450 1.60 20.73 24.74
C ARG A 450 2.74 19.90 25.36
N ARG A 451 3.18 20.33 26.55
CA ARG A 451 4.31 19.69 27.21
C ARG A 451 3.97 18.29 27.74
N ASN A 452 2.70 18.05 28.11
CA ASN A 452 2.27 16.79 28.71
C ASN A 452 0.99 16.33 28.03
N LEU A 453 1.07 15.19 27.37
CA LEU A 453 -0.10 14.46 26.91
C LEU A 453 -0.59 13.54 28.03
N ASP A 454 -1.86 13.16 27.96
CA ASP A 454 -2.31 11.98 28.70
C ASP A 454 -1.62 10.74 28.13
N ALA A 455 -1.32 9.79 29.00
CA ALA A 455 -0.59 8.59 28.59
C ALA A 455 -1.30 7.76 27.51
N SER A 456 -2.61 7.94 27.30
CA SER A 456 -3.36 7.36 26.16
C SER A 456 -2.97 7.95 24.79
N GLU A 457 -2.21 9.04 24.79
CA GLU A 457 -1.71 9.74 23.59
C GLU A 457 -0.19 9.69 23.46
N ASP A 458 0.51 9.03 24.41
CA ASP A 458 1.96 8.95 24.45
C ASP A 458 2.57 8.11 23.35
N PHE A 459 3.80 8.43 23.01
CA PHE A 459 4.68 7.65 22.16
C PHE A 459 5.51 6.67 23.01
N THR A 460 5.64 5.40 22.56
CA THR A 460 6.41 4.37 23.27
C THR A 460 7.53 3.81 22.41
N LEU A 461 8.67 3.46 23.01
CA LEU A 461 9.84 2.94 22.30
C LEU A 461 9.90 1.42 22.25
N GLY A 462 9.50 0.72 23.32
CA GLY A 462 9.72 -0.73 23.42
C GLY A 462 8.72 -1.58 22.66
N GLY A 463 9.08 -2.84 22.46
CA GLY A 463 8.22 -3.84 21.83
C GLY A 463 8.55 -4.14 20.36
N PRO A 464 7.82 -5.10 19.73
CA PRO A 464 8.07 -5.53 18.35
C PRO A 464 7.88 -4.42 17.30
N ALA A 465 7.00 -3.46 17.55
CA ALA A 465 6.77 -2.31 16.67
C ALA A 465 7.71 -1.13 16.95
N GLY A 466 8.57 -1.25 17.96
CA GLY A 466 9.54 -0.24 18.38
C GLY A 466 10.96 -0.81 18.41
N VAL A 467 11.68 -0.62 19.52
CA VAL A 467 13.01 -1.20 19.73
C VAL A 467 12.86 -2.61 20.29
N ARG A 468 13.02 -3.62 19.44
CA ARG A 468 12.75 -5.05 19.75
C ARG A 468 13.60 -5.63 20.89
N ALA A 469 14.69 -4.99 21.23
CA ALA A 469 15.52 -5.40 22.36
C ALA A 469 14.92 -5.05 23.74
N TYR A 470 13.79 -4.34 23.77
CA TYR A 470 13.13 -3.88 25.01
C TYR A 470 11.67 -4.34 25.08
N PRO A 471 11.14 -4.53 26.30
CA PRO A 471 9.76 -4.98 26.51
C PRO A 471 8.74 -3.91 26.06
N ILE A 472 7.49 -4.33 25.93
CA ILE A 472 6.37 -3.43 25.69
C ILE A 472 6.22 -2.47 26.88
N GLY A 473 5.93 -1.22 26.58
CA GLY A 473 5.79 -0.18 27.57
C GLY A 473 7.09 0.48 28.02
N GLU A 474 8.20 0.08 27.43
CA GLU A 474 9.49 0.69 27.76
C GLU A 474 9.60 2.11 27.18
N ALA A 475 9.95 3.06 28.03
CA ALA A 475 10.22 4.44 27.67
C ALA A 475 9.10 5.11 26.87
N THR A 476 8.12 5.69 27.56
CA THR A 476 7.01 6.46 27.00
C THR A 476 7.22 7.96 27.11
N GLY A 477 6.58 8.75 26.27
CA GLY A 477 6.62 10.22 26.36
C GLY A 477 5.82 10.93 25.27
N ASP A 478 5.67 12.24 25.43
CA ASP A 478 4.86 13.10 24.56
C ASP A 478 5.42 13.19 23.13
N LYS A 479 6.74 13.13 23.00
CA LYS A 479 7.49 13.30 21.77
C LYS A 479 8.50 12.20 21.60
N GLY A 480 8.67 11.71 20.39
CA GLY A 480 9.67 10.67 20.15
C GLY A 480 9.75 10.22 18.73
N TYR A 481 10.70 9.34 18.49
CA TYR A 481 10.82 8.62 17.23
C TYR A 481 11.40 7.22 17.45
N THR A 482 11.07 6.30 16.56
CA THR A 482 11.70 4.99 16.41
C THR A 482 12.12 4.78 14.97
N VAL A 483 13.29 4.17 14.77
CA VAL A 483 13.79 3.70 13.48
C VAL A 483 14.07 2.21 13.61
N GLN A 484 13.50 1.43 12.70
CA GLN A 484 13.77 0.00 12.56
C GLN A 484 14.35 -0.25 11.17
N LEU A 485 15.50 -0.90 11.10
CA LEU A 485 16.16 -1.31 9.86
C LEU A 485 16.30 -2.82 9.86
N GLN A 486 15.94 -3.45 8.76
CA GLN A 486 15.97 -4.90 8.64
C GLN A 486 16.43 -5.30 7.24
N VAL A 487 17.29 -6.31 7.17
CA VAL A 487 17.64 -6.99 5.92
C VAL A 487 17.24 -8.44 6.06
N LYS A 488 16.41 -8.90 5.13
CA LYS A 488 15.83 -10.23 5.10
C LYS A 488 16.18 -10.92 3.79
N LYS A 489 16.56 -12.19 3.87
CA LYS A 489 16.79 -13.04 2.69
C LYS A 489 15.85 -14.24 2.70
N THR A 490 15.14 -14.45 1.61
CA THR A 490 14.15 -15.52 1.48
C THR A 490 14.79 -16.76 0.85
N PHE A 491 14.59 -17.93 1.50
CA PHE A 491 14.98 -19.25 1.02
C PHE A 491 13.76 -20.17 1.09
N SER A 492 13.06 -20.38 -0.03
CA SER A 492 11.80 -21.14 -0.01
C SER A 492 10.85 -20.62 1.07
N ASP A 493 10.56 -21.44 2.09
CA ASP A 493 9.62 -21.13 3.17
C ASP A 493 10.24 -20.33 4.32
N PHE A 494 11.58 -20.23 4.37
CA PHE A 494 12.32 -19.57 5.44
C PHE A 494 12.89 -18.23 4.99
N SER A 495 12.79 -17.26 5.86
CA SER A 495 13.33 -15.91 5.62
C SER A 495 14.08 -15.41 6.86
N PRO A 496 15.36 -15.78 7.03
CA PRO A 496 16.19 -15.21 8.07
C PRO A 496 16.42 -13.71 7.83
N TYR A 497 16.54 -12.97 8.92
CA TYR A 497 16.81 -11.54 8.87
C TYR A 497 17.71 -11.08 10.01
N VAL A 498 18.36 -9.96 9.77
CA VAL A 498 19.09 -9.19 10.78
C VAL A 498 18.45 -7.82 10.90
N PHE A 499 18.51 -7.22 12.08
CA PHE A 499 17.92 -5.92 12.31
C PHE A 499 18.71 -5.04 13.27
N TYR A 500 18.48 -3.74 13.15
CA TYR A 500 18.91 -2.72 14.09
C TYR A 500 17.75 -1.76 14.37
N ASP A 501 17.46 -1.53 15.63
CA ASP A 501 16.39 -0.64 16.07
C ASP A 501 16.96 0.43 16.99
N THR A 502 16.48 1.66 16.84
CA THR A 502 16.83 2.76 17.75
C THR A 502 15.65 3.72 17.91
N GLY A 503 15.60 4.39 19.03
CA GLY A 503 14.57 5.39 19.27
C GLY A 503 14.90 6.28 20.47
N ARG A 504 14.16 7.39 20.51
CA ARG A 504 14.27 8.39 21.57
C ARG A 504 12.89 8.94 21.90
N VAL A 505 12.60 9.12 23.19
CA VAL A 505 11.42 9.84 23.66
C VAL A 505 11.80 10.94 24.63
N ALA A 506 10.96 11.95 24.70
CA ALA A 506 11.05 13.02 25.67
C ALA A 506 9.69 13.21 26.36
N THR A 507 9.75 13.29 27.66
CA THR A 507 8.61 13.55 28.56
C THR A 507 8.97 14.71 29.47
N ASN A 508 7.99 15.52 29.86
CA ASN A 508 8.22 16.58 30.84
C ASN A 508 7.73 16.12 32.22
N VAL A 509 8.62 16.14 33.17
CA VAL A 509 8.33 15.81 34.56
C VAL A 509 8.62 17.04 35.41
N ARG A 510 7.58 17.62 36.04
CA ARG A 510 7.70 18.82 36.90
C ARG A 510 8.43 20.00 36.26
N GLY A 511 8.26 20.21 34.96
CA GLY A 511 8.91 21.32 34.23
C GLY A 511 10.28 20.99 33.63
N GLU A 512 10.87 19.84 33.97
CA GLU A 512 12.13 19.37 33.40
C GLU A 512 11.87 18.37 32.28
N SER A 513 12.60 18.49 31.17
CA SER A 513 12.51 17.54 30.06
C SER A 513 13.41 16.33 30.33
N VAL A 514 12.79 15.18 30.55
CA VAL A 514 13.48 13.90 30.68
C VAL A 514 13.50 13.18 29.34
N THR A 515 14.69 12.86 28.85
CA THR A 515 14.88 12.16 27.59
C THR A 515 15.40 10.74 27.84
N LYS A 516 14.80 9.76 27.15
CA LYS A 516 15.23 8.37 27.18
C LYS A 516 15.53 7.91 25.76
N SER A 517 16.65 7.23 25.58
CA SER A 517 17.05 6.62 24.30
C SER A 517 17.20 5.11 24.49
N ARG A 518 16.78 4.36 23.48
CA ARG A 518 16.90 2.89 23.46
C ARG A 518 17.42 2.48 22.08
N SER A 519 18.30 1.49 22.07
CA SER A 519 18.78 0.88 20.82
C SER A 519 19.14 -0.59 21.03
N GLY A 520 19.07 -1.35 19.96
CA GLY A 520 19.42 -2.76 19.97
C GLY A 520 19.55 -3.33 18.57
N ALA A 521 20.23 -4.44 18.48
CA ALA A 521 20.39 -5.20 17.24
C ALA A 521 19.96 -6.65 17.47
N GLY A 522 19.65 -7.35 16.42
CA GLY A 522 19.22 -8.73 16.56
C GLY A 522 19.12 -9.51 15.27
N VAL A 523 18.66 -10.73 15.44
CA VAL A 523 18.44 -11.69 14.35
C VAL A 523 17.03 -12.27 14.50
N GLY A 524 16.47 -12.73 13.41
CA GLY A 524 15.20 -13.44 13.42
C GLY A 524 15.02 -14.31 12.20
N ILE A 525 13.93 -15.06 12.19
CA ILE A 525 13.54 -15.94 11.11
C ILE A 525 12.03 -15.95 10.96
N GLU A 526 11.56 -15.71 9.76
CA GLU A 526 10.18 -15.97 9.35
C GLU A 526 10.10 -17.32 8.66
N TYR A 527 9.07 -18.09 8.98
CA TYR A 527 8.68 -19.30 8.27
C TYR A 527 7.25 -19.16 7.77
N LYS A 528 7.01 -19.47 6.49
CA LYS A 528 5.68 -19.43 5.87
C LYS A 528 5.53 -20.65 4.97
N ASN A 529 4.54 -21.48 5.28
CA ASN A 529 4.18 -22.63 4.45
C ASN A 529 2.65 -22.75 4.38
N GLY A 530 2.09 -22.49 3.21
CA GLY A 530 0.64 -22.42 3.03
C GLY A 530 0.00 -21.43 4.01
N PRO A 531 -0.98 -21.87 4.83
CA PRO A 531 -1.66 -21.01 5.78
C PRO A 531 -0.88 -20.78 7.09
N LEU A 532 0.16 -21.57 7.37
CA LEU A 532 0.93 -21.49 8.61
C LEU A 532 2.04 -20.46 8.51
N PHE A 533 2.25 -19.70 9.58
CA PHE A 533 3.38 -18.79 9.70
C PHE A 533 3.96 -18.80 11.11
N LEU A 534 5.27 -18.60 11.18
CA LEU A 534 6.03 -18.40 12.42
C LEU A 534 6.98 -17.23 12.18
N ASP A 535 7.07 -16.32 13.15
CA ASP A 535 8.11 -15.30 13.21
C ASP A 535 8.76 -15.36 14.58
N THR A 536 10.08 -15.48 14.60
CA THR A 536 10.86 -15.51 15.85
C THR A 536 12.04 -14.58 15.71
N SER A 537 12.25 -13.74 16.73
CA SER A 537 13.40 -12.84 16.77
C SER A 537 14.03 -12.73 18.17
N PHE A 538 15.33 -12.44 18.17
CA PHE A 538 16.14 -12.22 19.37
C PHE A 538 16.83 -10.88 19.25
N GLY A 539 16.56 -9.97 20.21
CA GLY A 539 17.09 -8.62 20.25
C GLY A 539 18.01 -8.41 21.45
N TRP A 540 19.23 -7.94 21.19
CA TRP A 540 20.20 -7.56 22.22
C TRP A 540 20.24 -6.05 22.39
N ARG A 541 20.17 -5.62 23.64
CA ARG A 541 20.30 -4.20 23.99
C ARG A 541 21.72 -3.70 23.75
N SER A 542 21.86 -2.52 23.16
CA SER A 542 23.18 -1.88 22.98
C SER A 542 23.80 -1.47 24.34
N ASN A 543 22.99 -1.02 25.29
CA ASN A 543 23.42 -0.80 26.69
C ASN A 543 22.92 -1.96 27.56
N ARG A 544 23.82 -2.82 27.96
CA ARG A 544 23.52 -4.04 28.72
C ARG A 544 23.36 -3.79 30.24
N ASP A 545 23.88 -2.68 30.73
CA ASP A 545 23.98 -2.40 32.16
C ASP A 545 22.70 -1.79 32.76
N VAL A 546 21.77 -1.37 31.89
CA VAL A 546 20.49 -0.78 32.29
C VAL A 546 19.36 -1.79 32.08
N ALA A 547 18.77 -2.24 33.20
CA ALA A 547 17.56 -3.05 33.15
C ALA A 547 16.37 -2.23 32.59
N PRO A 548 15.44 -2.83 31.86
CA PRO A 548 14.24 -2.14 31.41
C PRO A 548 13.39 -1.67 32.59
N GLU A 549 12.84 -0.47 32.47
CA GLU A 549 11.97 0.09 33.52
C GLU A 549 10.59 -0.59 33.56
N SER A 550 10.07 -0.98 32.39
CA SER A 550 8.75 -1.62 32.23
C SER A 550 8.76 -3.11 32.61
N ASP A 551 9.92 -3.76 32.61
CA ASP A 551 10.09 -5.15 33.00
C ASP A 551 11.50 -5.40 33.59
N PRO A 552 11.69 -5.16 34.89
CA PRO A 552 12.99 -5.33 35.53
C PRO A 552 13.53 -6.76 35.50
N THR A 553 12.67 -7.75 35.22
CA THR A 553 13.04 -9.18 35.13
C THR A 553 13.40 -9.60 33.71
N ASP A 554 13.30 -8.71 32.75
CA ASP A 554 13.54 -9.00 31.34
C ASP A 554 15.01 -9.42 31.09
N ARG A 555 15.18 -10.43 30.30
CA ARG A 555 16.48 -11.01 29.92
C ARG A 555 17.04 -10.36 28.68
N ASN A 556 18.34 -10.44 28.52
CA ASN A 556 19.05 -10.01 27.32
C ASN A 556 19.80 -11.21 26.70
N PRO A 557 19.42 -11.75 25.53
CA PRO A 557 18.48 -11.15 24.57
C PRO A 557 17.01 -11.30 24.97
N ARG A 558 16.18 -10.36 24.46
CA ARG A 558 14.73 -10.50 24.46
C ARG A 558 14.28 -11.29 23.24
N ALA A 559 13.41 -12.27 23.47
CA ALA A 559 12.82 -13.09 22.42
C ALA A 559 11.38 -12.66 22.13
N TRP A 560 11.04 -12.56 20.85
CA TRP A 560 9.69 -12.40 20.36
C TRP A 560 9.32 -13.57 19.49
N VAL A 561 8.13 -14.11 19.68
CA VAL A 561 7.61 -15.26 18.93
C VAL A 561 6.16 -14.98 18.53
N THR A 562 5.84 -15.22 17.30
CA THR A 562 4.46 -15.26 16.79
C THR A 562 4.29 -16.52 15.97
N PHE A 563 3.29 -17.30 16.29
CA PHE A 563 2.86 -18.46 15.50
C PHE A 563 1.40 -18.31 15.13
N GLY A 564 1.02 -18.62 13.90
CA GLY A 564 -0.37 -18.45 13.49
C GLY A 564 -0.76 -19.23 12.23
N TYR A 565 -2.05 -19.17 11.99
CA TYR A 565 -2.74 -19.72 10.84
C TYR A 565 -3.51 -18.59 10.14
N ARG A 566 -3.39 -18.51 8.82
CA ARG A 566 -4.09 -17.52 8.00
C ARG A 566 -4.81 -18.21 6.87
N TYR A 567 -6.17 -18.05 6.85
CA TYR A 567 -7.03 -18.56 5.80
C TYR A 567 -7.43 -17.47 4.83
#